data_7275ecfc20610f9ab15b8da953355646
#
_entry.id   7275ecfc20610f9ab15b8da953355646
#
_cell.length_a   1.000
_cell.length_b   1.000
_cell.length_c   1.000
_cell.angle_alpha   90.00
_cell.angle_beta   90.00
_cell.angle_gamma   90.00
#
_symmetry.space_group_name_H-M   'P 1'
#
loop_
_entity.id
_entity.type
_entity.pdbx_description
1 polymer ?
#
loop_
_entity_poly.entity_id
_entity_poly.type
_entity_poly.pdbx_seq_one_letter_code
_entity_poly.pdbx_strand_id
1 'polypeptide(L)'
;MRPTFQWLTVPALICSAVSLPAVTYLTVEQAQAAIFPGRNLVSANVKLTPEQRQAISKASNVRVRNSELKVWKVEGGGWFILDEVIGKHEFITFAVGINADGSVKRIEVMDYRENYGSEIRKEKWCAQFVGKRHGAKLKLEADIKNITGATLSCRHITDGVKRLLATHDLVLK
;
A
#
# COMPACT_ATOMS: atom_id res chain seq x y z
N MET A 1 24.77 -71.01 -7.05
CA MET A 1 25.21 -69.63 -7.22
C MET A 1 23.97 -68.76 -7.30
N ARG A 2 23.68 -67.95 -6.25
CA ARG A 2 22.57 -67.00 -6.20
C ARG A 2 23.15 -65.58 -6.37
N PRO A 3 22.69 -64.77 -7.27
CA PRO A 3 23.17 -63.37 -7.42
C PRO A 3 22.62 -62.52 -6.28
N THR A 4 23.51 -61.85 -5.59
CA THR A 4 23.18 -60.81 -4.58
C THR A 4 22.88 -59.50 -5.31
N PHE A 5 21.63 -59.08 -5.20
CA PHE A 5 21.17 -57.78 -5.75
C PHE A 5 21.52 -56.67 -4.73
N GLN A 6 22.53 -55.86 -5.06
CA GLN A 6 22.87 -54.67 -4.27
C GLN A 6 21.91 -53.52 -4.62
N TRP A 7 21.14 -53.07 -3.63
CA TRP A 7 20.32 -51.88 -3.75
C TRP A 7 21.22 -50.63 -3.64
N LEU A 8 21.35 -49.90 -4.73
CA LEU A 8 21.97 -48.60 -4.74
C LEU A 8 20.95 -47.58 -4.13
N THR A 9 21.19 -47.17 -2.91
CA THR A 9 20.45 -46.07 -2.27
C THR A 9 20.96 -44.76 -2.84
N VAL A 10 20.13 -44.10 -3.67
CA VAL A 10 20.37 -42.74 -4.13
C VAL A 10 19.94 -41.79 -3.01
N PRO A 11 20.84 -40.94 -2.47
CA PRO A 11 20.40 -39.95 -1.46
C PRO A 11 19.51 -38.92 -2.12
N ALA A 12 18.26 -38.78 -1.61
CA ALA A 12 17.37 -37.73 -2.02
C ALA A 12 17.91 -36.39 -1.47
N LEU A 13 18.38 -35.55 -2.38
CA LEU A 13 18.75 -34.17 -2.07
C LEU A 13 17.48 -33.39 -1.71
N ILE A 14 17.24 -33.18 -0.41
CA ILE A 14 16.16 -32.31 0.09
C ILE A 14 16.61 -30.87 -0.17
N CYS A 15 16.13 -30.28 -1.27
CA CYS A 15 16.32 -28.87 -1.54
C CYS A 15 15.39 -28.07 -0.62
N SER A 16 15.92 -27.64 0.55
CA SER A 16 15.21 -26.74 1.44
C SER A 16 15.09 -25.39 0.74
N ALA A 17 13.87 -25.02 0.34
CA ALA A 17 13.58 -23.67 -0.14
C ALA A 17 13.81 -22.68 1.01
N VAL A 18 14.91 -21.95 0.97
CA VAL A 18 15.17 -20.82 1.87
C VAL A 18 14.20 -19.71 1.48
N SER A 19 13.13 -19.55 2.24
CA SER A 19 12.27 -18.36 2.13
C SER A 19 13.10 -17.16 2.56
N LEU A 20 13.51 -16.34 1.59
CA LEU A 20 14.11 -15.04 1.91
C LEU A 20 13.04 -14.20 2.63
N PRO A 21 13.38 -13.58 3.78
CA PRO A 21 12.43 -12.73 4.48
C PRO A 21 12.04 -11.55 3.57
N ALA A 22 10.75 -11.28 3.51
CA ALA A 22 10.25 -10.09 2.81
C ALA A 22 10.89 -8.84 3.43
N VAL A 23 11.44 -7.97 2.59
CA VAL A 23 12.05 -6.74 3.06
C VAL A 23 10.95 -5.73 3.38
N THR A 24 10.59 -5.63 4.66
CA THR A 24 9.75 -4.54 5.17
C THR A 24 10.62 -3.29 5.30
N TYR A 25 10.29 -2.24 4.56
CA TYR A 25 11.08 -1.00 4.55
C TYR A 25 10.77 -0.10 5.73
N LEU A 26 9.51 -0.09 6.21
CA LEU A 26 9.06 0.74 7.32
C LEU A 26 8.05 -0.01 8.19
N THR A 27 8.16 0.15 9.52
CA THR A 27 7.07 -0.19 10.44
C THR A 27 6.00 0.90 10.40
N VAL A 28 4.83 0.63 11.03
CA VAL A 28 3.76 1.64 11.13
C VAL A 28 4.26 2.88 11.86
N GLU A 29 4.98 2.71 12.96
CA GLU A 29 5.53 3.80 13.77
C GLU A 29 6.56 4.63 12.99
N GLN A 30 7.42 3.96 12.22
CA GLN A 30 8.38 4.63 11.35
C GLN A 30 7.70 5.44 10.25
N ALA A 31 6.65 4.89 9.62
CA ALA A 31 5.87 5.60 8.62
C ALA A 31 5.11 6.79 9.23
N GLN A 32 4.54 6.64 10.42
CA GLN A 32 3.91 7.72 11.17
C GLN A 32 4.91 8.86 11.47
N ALA A 33 6.09 8.52 11.96
CA ALA A 33 7.14 9.50 12.24
C ALA A 33 7.65 10.19 10.97
N ALA A 34 7.76 9.47 9.84
CA ALA A 34 8.18 10.02 8.56
C ALA A 34 7.14 11.00 7.98
N ILE A 35 5.84 10.71 8.14
CA ILE A 35 4.76 11.52 7.58
C ILE A 35 4.39 12.68 8.53
N PHE A 36 4.34 12.42 9.83
CA PHE A 36 3.93 13.38 10.87
C PHE A 36 4.96 13.47 11.99
N PRO A 37 6.17 14.00 11.73
CA PRO A 37 7.22 14.06 12.73
C PRO A 37 6.78 14.86 13.96
N GLY A 38 7.02 14.29 15.15
CA GLY A 38 6.73 14.93 16.43
C GLY A 38 5.24 15.10 16.78
N ARG A 39 4.33 14.47 16.00
CA ARG A 39 2.89 14.50 16.30
C ARG A 39 2.46 13.22 17.02
N ASN A 40 1.49 13.38 17.91
CA ASN A 40 0.81 12.24 18.51
C ASN A 40 -0.30 11.74 17.57
N LEU A 41 -0.40 10.41 17.35
CA LEU A 41 -1.40 9.77 16.53
C LEU A 41 -2.21 8.79 17.37
N VAL A 42 -3.54 8.96 17.36
CA VAL A 42 -4.45 8.10 18.12
C VAL A 42 -5.19 7.18 17.15
N SER A 43 -5.15 5.88 17.41
CA SER A 43 -5.87 4.89 16.59
C SER A 43 -7.37 5.18 16.60
N ALA A 44 -7.96 5.21 15.41
CA ALA A 44 -9.38 5.52 15.17
C ALA A 44 -9.95 4.63 14.05
N ASN A 45 -9.66 3.33 14.13
CA ASN A 45 -10.08 2.36 13.11
C ASN A 45 -11.59 2.43 12.85
N VAL A 46 -11.97 2.35 11.59
CA VAL A 46 -13.36 2.49 11.13
C VAL A 46 -13.78 1.23 10.37
N LYS A 47 -14.98 0.74 10.67
CA LYS A 47 -15.64 -0.31 9.87
C LYS A 47 -16.67 0.35 8.95
N LEU A 48 -16.40 0.33 7.65
CA LEU A 48 -17.28 0.90 6.62
C LEU A 48 -18.56 0.09 6.47
N THR A 49 -19.68 0.78 6.40
CA THR A 49 -20.96 0.15 6.01
C THR A 49 -20.97 -0.20 4.52
N PRO A 50 -21.88 -1.08 4.07
CA PRO A 50 -22.05 -1.37 2.63
C PRO A 50 -22.31 -0.09 1.81
N GLU A 51 -23.14 0.82 2.32
CA GLU A 51 -23.52 2.09 1.69
C GLU A 51 -22.30 3.01 1.55
N GLN A 52 -21.48 3.13 2.61
CA GLN A 52 -20.23 3.89 2.56
C GLN A 52 -19.26 3.32 1.54
N ARG A 53 -19.09 2.00 1.48
CA ARG A 53 -18.24 1.35 0.48
C ARG A 53 -18.72 1.61 -0.95
N GLN A 54 -20.03 1.58 -1.17
CA GLN A 54 -20.61 1.90 -2.46
C GLN A 54 -20.40 3.37 -2.83
N ALA A 55 -20.63 4.29 -1.90
CA ALA A 55 -20.40 5.72 -2.11
C ALA A 55 -18.93 6.04 -2.44
N ILE A 56 -17.98 5.48 -1.67
CA ILE A 56 -16.55 5.62 -1.91
C ILE A 56 -16.17 5.04 -3.30
N SER A 57 -16.68 3.85 -3.64
CA SER A 57 -16.40 3.22 -4.93
C SER A 57 -16.91 4.07 -6.09
N LYS A 58 -18.09 4.67 -5.97
CA LYS A 58 -18.67 5.58 -6.97
C LYS A 58 -17.86 6.87 -7.09
N ALA A 59 -17.49 7.48 -5.96
CA ALA A 59 -16.78 8.75 -5.94
C ALA A 59 -15.33 8.63 -6.47
N SER A 60 -14.66 7.51 -6.17
CA SER A 60 -13.27 7.26 -6.60
C SER A 60 -13.17 6.52 -7.95
N ASN A 61 -14.24 5.91 -8.44
CA ASN A 61 -14.23 4.92 -9.52
C ASN A 61 -13.27 3.74 -9.25
N VAL A 62 -13.08 3.40 -7.95
CA VAL A 62 -12.21 2.31 -7.50
C VAL A 62 -12.98 1.45 -6.51
N ARG A 63 -12.99 0.13 -6.74
CA ARG A 63 -13.70 -0.80 -5.87
C ARG A 63 -13.11 -0.82 -4.45
N VAL A 64 -13.94 -0.64 -3.43
CA VAL A 64 -13.58 -0.86 -2.02
C VAL A 64 -13.70 -2.35 -1.71
N ARG A 65 -12.58 -3.01 -1.47
CA ARG A 65 -12.53 -4.46 -1.18
C ARG A 65 -12.65 -4.74 0.31
N ASN A 66 -11.93 -3.98 1.12
CA ASN A 66 -11.91 -4.15 2.57
C ASN A 66 -12.94 -3.21 3.22
N SER A 67 -13.65 -3.71 4.23
CA SER A 67 -14.56 -2.91 5.06
C SER A 67 -13.86 -2.29 6.27
N GLU A 68 -12.69 -2.77 6.64
CA GLU A 68 -11.94 -2.25 7.78
C GLU A 68 -10.87 -1.28 7.32
N LEU A 69 -10.91 -0.09 7.90
CA LEU A 69 -9.91 0.96 7.71
C LEU A 69 -9.01 1.04 8.93
N LYS A 70 -7.71 0.91 8.71
CA LYS A 70 -6.68 1.16 9.72
C LYS A 70 -6.27 2.62 9.64
N VAL A 71 -6.79 3.43 10.55
CA VAL A 71 -6.60 4.88 10.51
C VAL A 71 -6.21 5.43 11.89
N TRP A 72 -5.46 6.51 11.88
CA TRP A 72 -5.07 7.26 13.08
C TRP A 72 -5.38 8.73 12.87
N LYS A 73 -6.02 9.32 13.88
CA LYS A 73 -6.24 10.76 13.94
C LYS A 73 -4.97 11.43 14.44
N VAL A 74 -4.54 12.47 13.75
CA VAL A 74 -3.32 13.22 14.07
C VAL A 74 -3.65 14.39 14.98
N GLU A 75 -2.89 14.56 16.04
CA GLU A 75 -2.99 15.74 16.90
C GLU A 75 -2.74 17.02 16.09
N GLY A 76 -3.62 18.00 16.24
CA GLY A 76 -3.61 19.23 15.43
C GLY A 76 -4.27 19.09 14.07
N GLY A 77 -4.89 17.94 13.77
CA GLY A 77 -5.69 17.69 12.56
C GLY A 77 -4.97 16.88 11.51
N GLY A 78 -5.77 16.19 10.70
CA GLY A 78 -5.30 15.27 9.66
C GLY A 78 -5.42 13.81 10.05
N TRP A 79 -5.04 12.92 9.10
CA TRP A 79 -5.19 11.50 9.22
C TRP A 79 -3.97 10.75 8.66
N PHE A 80 -3.57 9.71 9.36
CA PHE A 80 -2.67 8.68 8.85
C PHE A 80 -3.50 7.45 8.51
N ILE A 81 -3.40 6.95 7.29
CA ILE A 81 -4.18 5.80 6.81
C ILE A 81 -3.21 4.75 6.31
N LEU A 82 -3.33 3.53 6.84
CA LEU A 82 -2.60 2.35 6.36
C LEU A 82 -3.50 1.58 5.41
N ASP A 83 -3.00 1.26 4.22
CA ASP A 83 -3.76 0.53 3.21
C ASP A 83 -2.87 -0.45 2.45
N GLU A 84 -3.52 -1.32 1.70
CA GLU A 84 -2.89 -2.37 0.92
C GLU A 84 -3.52 -2.49 -0.46
N VAL A 85 -2.68 -2.62 -1.47
CA VAL A 85 -3.11 -2.90 -2.85
C VAL A 85 -2.34 -4.08 -3.41
N ILE A 86 -2.94 -4.78 -4.37
CA ILE A 86 -2.22 -5.82 -5.11
C ILE A 86 -1.30 -5.15 -6.13
N GLY A 87 -0.04 -5.59 -6.19
CA GLY A 87 0.87 -5.23 -7.29
C GLY A 87 0.59 -6.06 -8.54
N LYS A 88 1.62 -6.64 -9.14
CA LYS A 88 1.47 -7.64 -10.21
C LYS A 88 1.23 -9.03 -9.64
N HIS A 89 1.97 -9.40 -8.61
CA HIS A 89 1.93 -10.73 -7.98
C HIS A 89 1.78 -10.65 -6.47
N GLU A 90 2.32 -9.60 -5.83
CA GLU A 90 2.42 -9.44 -4.40
C GLU A 90 1.61 -8.24 -3.90
N PHE A 91 1.24 -8.27 -2.61
CA PHE A 91 0.63 -7.12 -1.97
C PHE A 91 1.67 -6.02 -1.72
N ILE A 92 1.22 -4.79 -1.85
CA ILE A 92 1.99 -3.58 -1.56
C ILE A 92 1.32 -2.87 -0.41
N THR A 93 1.99 -2.80 0.74
CA THR A 93 1.51 -2.04 1.89
C THR A 93 2.04 -0.61 1.79
N PHE A 94 1.17 0.36 1.95
CA PHE A 94 1.53 1.77 1.91
C PHE A 94 0.74 2.60 2.91
N ALA A 95 1.30 3.73 3.31
CA ALA A 95 0.64 4.68 4.18
C ALA A 95 0.40 6.01 3.45
N VAL A 96 -0.72 6.66 3.77
CA VAL A 96 -1.06 7.99 3.28
C VAL A 96 -1.33 8.90 4.46
N GLY A 97 -0.58 10.00 4.54
CA GLY A 97 -0.90 11.12 5.40
C GLY A 97 -1.80 12.12 4.68
N ILE A 98 -2.89 12.49 5.31
CA ILE A 98 -3.83 13.50 4.82
C ILE A 98 -3.83 14.67 5.81
N ASN A 99 -3.63 15.89 5.33
CA ASN A 99 -3.71 17.10 6.11
C ASN A 99 -5.15 17.39 6.56
N ALA A 100 -5.31 18.29 7.54
CA ALA A 100 -6.63 18.72 8.02
C ALA A 100 -7.53 19.30 6.91
N ASP A 101 -6.92 19.84 5.85
CA ASP A 101 -7.63 20.39 4.69
C ASP A 101 -8.00 19.34 3.63
N GLY A 102 -7.72 18.06 3.88
CA GLY A 102 -8.01 16.94 2.97
C GLY A 102 -7.00 16.73 1.86
N SER A 103 -5.89 17.46 1.83
CA SER A 103 -4.82 17.23 0.86
C SER A 103 -3.87 16.14 1.32
N VAL A 104 -3.30 15.39 0.37
CA VAL A 104 -2.20 14.45 0.66
C VAL A 104 -1.01 15.23 1.19
N LYS A 105 -0.56 14.87 2.39
CA LYS A 105 0.68 15.37 2.98
C LYS A 105 1.89 14.62 2.43
N ARG A 106 1.82 13.29 2.46
CA ARG A 106 2.90 12.39 1.99
C ARG A 106 2.33 10.97 1.84
N ILE A 107 2.94 10.17 0.98
CA ILE A 107 2.74 8.73 0.95
C ILE A 107 4.06 8.01 1.23
N GLU A 108 3.99 6.83 1.84
CA GLU A 108 5.14 5.95 2.08
C GLU A 108 4.80 4.53 1.65
N VAL A 109 5.64 3.93 0.81
CA VAL A 109 5.53 2.51 0.46
C VAL A 109 6.31 1.71 1.50
N MET A 110 5.58 0.97 2.33
CA MET A 110 6.10 0.31 3.53
C MET A 110 6.56 -1.14 3.28
N ASP A 111 5.89 -1.84 2.37
CA ASP A 111 6.27 -3.19 1.95
C ASP A 111 6.11 -3.32 0.43
N TYR A 112 7.14 -3.80 -0.25
CA TYR A 112 7.16 -3.99 -1.69
C TYR A 112 7.97 -5.24 -2.05
N ARG A 113 7.29 -6.28 -2.49
CA ARG A 113 7.87 -7.61 -2.73
C ARG A 113 7.98 -7.98 -4.21
N GLU A 114 7.58 -7.07 -5.10
CA GLU A 114 7.72 -7.30 -6.53
C GLU A 114 9.18 -7.26 -6.97
N ASN A 115 9.53 -8.07 -7.97
CA ASN A 115 10.89 -8.17 -8.50
C ASN A 115 11.37 -6.91 -9.24
N TYR A 116 10.44 -6.08 -9.73
CA TYR A 116 10.73 -4.88 -10.54
C TYR A 116 9.98 -3.67 -10.00
N GLY A 117 10.54 -2.47 -10.23
CA GLY A 117 9.86 -1.22 -9.94
C GLY A 117 10.02 -0.72 -8.50
N SER A 118 11.08 -1.10 -7.81
CA SER A 118 11.40 -0.61 -6.48
C SER A 118 11.46 0.93 -6.39
N GLU A 119 11.56 1.62 -7.52
CA GLU A 119 11.51 3.08 -7.63
C GLU A 119 10.19 3.69 -7.15
N ILE A 120 9.11 2.90 -7.07
CA ILE A 120 7.80 3.34 -6.57
C ILE A 120 7.87 3.85 -5.13
N ARG A 121 8.87 3.40 -4.35
CA ARG A 121 9.13 3.84 -2.97
C ARG A 121 10.04 5.08 -2.87
N LYS A 122 10.66 5.50 -4.01
CA LYS A 122 11.50 6.68 -4.00
C LYS A 122 10.66 7.94 -3.78
N GLU A 123 11.16 8.85 -2.96
CA GLU A 123 10.50 10.11 -2.63
C GLU A 123 10.05 10.87 -3.89
N LYS A 124 10.87 10.90 -4.94
CA LYS A 124 10.54 11.54 -6.22
C LYS A 124 9.24 11.02 -6.83
N TRP A 125 8.94 9.72 -6.72
CA TRP A 125 7.69 9.16 -7.24
C TRP A 125 6.54 9.45 -6.29
N CYS A 126 6.73 9.27 -5.00
CA CYS A 126 5.74 9.52 -3.96
C CYS A 126 5.32 10.99 -3.87
N ALA A 127 6.24 11.92 -4.13
CA ALA A 127 5.98 13.37 -4.09
C ALA A 127 4.92 13.84 -5.09
N GLN A 128 4.65 13.07 -6.15
CA GLN A 128 3.62 13.41 -7.15
C GLN A 128 2.20 13.45 -6.56
N PHE A 129 1.98 12.81 -5.43
CA PHE A 129 0.70 12.78 -4.75
C PHE A 129 0.50 13.95 -3.78
N VAL A 130 1.57 14.62 -3.37
CA VAL A 130 1.52 15.71 -2.39
C VAL A 130 0.60 16.84 -2.89
N GLY A 131 -0.26 17.34 -2.00
CA GLY A 131 -1.24 18.39 -2.30
C GLY A 131 -2.48 17.93 -3.07
N LYS A 132 -2.52 16.69 -3.57
CA LYS A 132 -3.71 16.14 -4.24
C LYS A 132 -4.86 15.99 -3.23
N ARG A 133 -6.09 16.22 -3.70
CA ARG A 133 -7.33 16.15 -2.90
C ARG A 133 -8.35 15.24 -3.58
N HIS A 134 -9.44 14.94 -2.91
CA HIS A 134 -10.59 14.30 -3.56
C HIS A 134 -11.02 15.11 -4.78
N GLY A 135 -11.32 14.40 -5.88
CA GLY A 135 -11.60 15.01 -7.20
C GLY A 135 -10.37 15.25 -8.06
N ALA A 136 -9.14 15.12 -7.53
CA ALA A 136 -7.94 15.18 -8.37
C ALA A 136 -7.95 14.07 -9.42
N LYS A 137 -7.36 14.33 -10.58
CA LYS A 137 -7.37 13.41 -11.74
C LYS A 137 -6.76 12.04 -11.39
N LEU A 138 -5.62 12.02 -10.71
CA LEU A 138 -4.90 10.82 -10.26
C LEU A 138 -4.93 9.71 -11.32
N LYS A 139 -4.25 9.96 -12.44
CA LYS A 139 -4.21 9.06 -13.58
C LYS A 139 -2.78 8.91 -14.08
N LEU A 140 -2.35 7.66 -14.27
CA LEU A 140 -1.05 7.37 -14.89
C LEU A 140 -0.94 8.01 -16.28
N GLU A 141 0.27 8.41 -16.65
CA GLU A 141 0.63 9.08 -17.91
C GLU A 141 -0.06 10.43 -18.12
N ALA A 142 -0.73 10.94 -17.06
CA ALA A 142 -1.34 12.26 -17.07
C ALA A 142 -0.75 13.17 -16.00
N ASP A 143 -1.04 12.89 -14.73
CA ASP A 143 -0.53 13.64 -13.57
C ASP A 143 0.28 12.77 -12.59
N ILE A 144 0.37 11.47 -12.85
CA ILE A 144 1.25 10.54 -12.15
C ILE A 144 2.12 9.81 -13.19
N LYS A 145 3.43 9.96 -13.09
CA LYS A 145 4.38 9.28 -13.97
C LYS A 145 4.43 7.79 -13.68
N ASN A 146 4.42 7.00 -14.74
CA ASN A 146 4.62 5.57 -14.66
C ASN A 146 6.10 5.22 -14.43
N ILE A 147 6.33 3.99 -13.95
CA ILE A 147 7.64 3.36 -13.87
C ILE A 147 7.61 2.15 -14.80
N THR A 148 8.51 2.13 -15.77
CA THR A 148 8.65 1.00 -16.70
C THR A 148 8.91 -0.28 -15.93
N GLY A 149 8.15 -1.35 -16.25
CA GLY A 149 8.21 -2.63 -15.54
C GLY A 149 7.36 -2.70 -14.26
N ALA A 150 6.82 -1.56 -13.75
CA ALA A 150 5.99 -1.51 -12.55
C ALA A 150 4.61 -0.87 -12.78
N THR A 151 4.10 -0.89 -13.99
CA THR A 151 2.85 -0.19 -14.38
C THR A 151 1.65 -0.60 -13.52
N LEU A 152 1.50 -1.87 -13.18
CA LEU A 152 0.39 -2.33 -12.32
C LEU A 152 0.53 -1.79 -10.90
N SER A 153 1.72 -1.84 -10.31
CA SER A 153 1.99 -1.29 -8.99
C SER A 153 1.73 0.22 -8.94
N CYS A 154 2.23 0.97 -9.93
CA CYS A 154 1.96 2.42 -10.06
C CYS A 154 0.46 2.71 -10.17
N ARG A 155 -0.27 1.95 -10.99
CA ARG A 155 -1.71 2.10 -11.16
C ARG A 155 -2.46 1.82 -9.86
N HIS A 156 -2.19 0.69 -9.22
CA HIS A 156 -2.94 0.26 -8.05
C HIS A 156 -2.67 1.15 -6.82
N ILE A 157 -1.44 1.67 -6.63
CA ILE A 157 -1.20 2.69 -5.58
C ILE A 157 -1.93 3.99 -5.93
N THR A 158 -1.89 4.43 -7.19
CA THR A 158 -2.62 5.64 -7.62
C THR A 158 -4.13 5.51 -7.36
N ASP A 159 -4.71 4.36 -7.70
CA ASP A 159 -6.11 4.04 -7.43
C ASP A 159 -6.38 3.95 -5.91
N GLY A 160 -5.46 3.37 -5.15
CA GLY A 160 -5.52 3.32 -3.69
C GLY A 160 -5.58 4.72 -3.09
N VAL A 161 -4.66 5.61 -3.45
CA VAL A 161 -4.66 7.00 -2.98
C VAL A 161 -5.96 7.72 -3.35
N LYS A 162 -6.44 7.55 -4.60
CA LYS A 162 -7.70 8.12 -5.06
C LYS A 162 -8.88 7.65 -4.22
N ARG A 163 -8.94 6.36 -3.91
CA ARG A 163 -9.95 5.77 -3.02
C ARG A 163 -9.86 6.32 -1.60
N LEU A 164 -8.65 6.45 -1.03
CA LEU A 164 -8.45 6.96 0.32
C LEU A 164 -8.84 8.44 0.46
N LEU A 165 -8.61 9.25 -0.57
CA LEU A 165 -9.07 10.64 -0.60
C LEU A 165 -10.61 10.74 -0.62
N ALA A 166 -11.29 9.87 -1.38
CA ALA A 166 -12.75 9.77 -1.35
C ALA A 166 -13.25 9.27 0.01
N THR A 167 -12.54 8.31 0.63
CA THR A 167 -12.85 7.82 1.97
C THR A 167 -12.72 8.94 3.02
N HIS A 168 -11.65 9.72 2.95
CA HIS A 168 -11.49 10.86 3.84
C HIS A 168 -12.66 11.84 3.71
N ASP A 169 -13.02 12.23 2.50
CA ASP A 169 -14.07 13.22 2.26
C ASP A 169 -15.46 12.75 2.71
N LEU A 170 -15.78 11.47 2.53
CA LEU A 170 -17.11 10.90 2.79
C LEU A 170 -17.28 10.31 4.21
N VAL A 171 -16.20 9.98 4.91
CA VAL A 171 -16.28 9.20 6.16
C VAL A 171 -15.44 9.75 7.29
N LEU A 172 -14.26 10.33 7.03
CA LEU A 172 -13.31 10.74 8.08
C LEU A 172 -13.32 12.24 8.38
N LYS A 173 -13.96 13.04 7.56
CA LYS A 173 -14.02 14.50 7.64
C LYS A 173 -14.86 14.98 8.82
#